data_c1c85b0b2916776f5b5ac64866320423
#
_entry.id   c1c85b0b2916776f5b5ac64866320423
#
_cell.length_a   1.000
_cell.length_b   1.000
_cell.length_c   1.000
_cell.angle_alpha   90.00
_cell.angle_beta   90.00
_cell.angle_gamma   90.00
#
_symmetry.space_group_name_H-M   'P 1'
#
loop_
_entity.id
_entity.type
_entity.pdbx_description
1 polymer ?
#
loop_
_entity_poly.entity_id
_entity_poly.type
_entity_poly.pdbx_seq_one_letter_code
_entity_poly.pdbx_strand_id
1 'polypeptide(L)'
;MYWLGIDLGTSGIKAVVIDETGKVVSMGYAEQNVITPKPGFAEQSPEIWWEVCSRAVQTAVLKGNVNSSEIKAIGFSGQMQGIVMLDSDGNVLRNCIIWMDQRAANEVKDIEKTAFRTGVNTLNITANECLPTFWAPKLLWMKKHEPEIYERIDKILFPKDYLAFRMTGEMAAEVGDASLSFLLDVPNRKWSWEMFDMLDIPRTFVPDRLLESTEIVGELRTDVAREWGLEAGIPVIIGSGDQIANGIGTGIIREDVMGASIGTSAVVFGCSGKPFIDNNKRAIQSLCHGTSDLWCYLGLSLTAGASLKWMRDVIFKDKKLEFERQGKEIYDYITHIASKAETGSGGVLFLPYFNGDSAPNNDSDARACFFGLSLSSSMPELCRSVMEGVAFSLRETIEVCRQTGKTIDTIRVSGGGARSRLWRQIQADIFDASIVTMGVEEGPACGAAIMAAVGSGYFSSVVEGSDAIVRIKDRIEPIRENVKIYNEYFHLYRSLYANLKTSFKERAALIR
;
A
#
# COMPACT_ATOMS: atom_id res chain seq x y z
N MET A 1 -20.71 -9.15 -20.39
CA MET A 1 -19.26 -8.87 -20.55
C MET A 1 -18.60 -8.87 -19.19
N TYR A 2 -17.35 -9.38 -19.08
CA TYR A 2 -16.67 -9.47 -17.77
C TYR A 2 -15.19 -9.10 -17.89
N TRP A 3 -14.59 -8.68 -16.78
CA TRP A 3 -13.15 -8.48 -16.62
C TRP A 3 -12.68 -9.22 -15.38
N LEU A 4 -11.53 -9.85 -15.48
CA LEU A 4 -10.89 -10.58 -14.41
C LEU A 4 -9.76 -9.72 -13.82
N GLY A 5 -9.89 -9.34 -12.55
CA GLY A 5 -8.83 -8.67 -11.79
C GLY A 5 -8.15 -9.66 -10.86
N ILE A 6 -6.82 -9.72 -10.89
CA ILE A 6 -6.00 -10.60 -10.06
C ILE A 6 -5.14 -9.73 -9.16
N ASP A 7 -5.21 -9.95 -7.84
CA ASP A 7 -4.42 -9.25 -6.84
C ASP A 7 -3.49 -10.22 -6.11
N LEU A 8 -2.19 -10.09 -6.33
CA LEU A 8 -1.13 -10.84 -5.66
C LEU A 8 -0.80 -10.16 -4.32
N GLY A 9 -1.57 -10.41 -3.28
CA GLY A 9 -1.28 -9.92 -1.93
C GLY A 9 -0.24 -10.78 -1.19
N THR A 10 0.31 -10.27 -0.10
CA THR A 10 1.33 -10.97 0.71
C THR A 10 0.80 -12.26 1.37
N SER A 11 -0.46 -12.25 1.85
CA SER A 11 -1.07 -13.37 2.56
C SER A 11 -1.86 -14.32 1.66
N GLY A 12 -2.05 -13.97 0.40
CA GLY A 12 -2.81 -14.78 -0.56
C GLY A 12 -3.11 -14.02 -1.84
N ILE A 13 -3.59 -14.75 -2.83
CA ILE A 13 -4.00 -14.21 -4.13
C ILE A 13 -5.51 -14.20 -4.22
N LYS A 14 -6.03 -13.08 -4.70
CA LYS A 14 -7.45 -12.86 -4.92
C LYS A 14 -7.72 -12.67 -6.42
N ALA A 15 -8.73 -13.34 -6.93
CA ALA A 15 -9.22 -13.16 -8.29
C ALA A 15 -10.69 -12.73 -8.22
N VAL A 16 -11.05 -11.63 -8.87
CA VAL A 16 -12.44 -11.14 -8.94
C VAL A 16 -12.87 -11.02 -10.39
N VAL A 17 -14.11 -11.40 -10.65
CA VAL A 17 -14.76 -11.16 -11.93
C VAL A 17 -15.80 -10.06 -11.72
N ILE A 18 -15.69 -8.99 -12.50
CA ILE A 18 -16.66 -7.89 -12.49
C ILE A 18 -17.43 -7.83 -13.81
N ASP A 19 -18.68 -7.37 -13.75
CA ASP A 19 -19.47 -7.02 -14.92
C ASP A 19 -19.29 -5.55 -15.32
N GLU A 20 -19.97 -5.14 -16.39
CA GLU A 20 -19.94 -3.77 -16.93
C GLU A 20 -20.45 -2.70 -15.97
N THR A 21 -21.13 -3.06 -14.89
CA THR A 21 -21.58 -2.14 -13.84
C THR A 21 -20.60 -2.05 -12.67
N GLY A 22 -19.53 -2.86 -12.71
CA GLY A 22 -18.56 -3.00 -11.62
C GLY A 22 -19.02 -3.90 -10.49
N LYS A 23 -20.14 -4.62 -10.67
CA LYS A 23 -20.57 -5.60 -9.69
C LYS A 23 -19.64 -6.81 -9.71
N VAL A 24 -19.15 -7.19 -8.54
CA VAL A 24 -18.42 -8.44 -8.37
C VAL A 24 -19.39 -9.61 -8.52
N VAL A 25 -19.28 -10.34 -9.64
CA VAL A 25 -20.13 -11.51 -9.92
C VAL A 25 -19.57 -12.77 -9.31
N SER A 26 -18.26 -12.85 -9.16
CA SER A 26 -17.61 -13.95 -8.45
C SER A 26 -16.23 -13.58 -7.94
N MET A 27 -15.75 -14.38 -6.97
CA MET A 27 -14.44 -14.21 -6.37
C MET A 27 -13.84 -15.57 -5.99
N GLY A 28 -12.55 -15.70 -6.23
CA GLY A 28 -11.70 -16.77 -5.70
C GLY A 28 -10.60 -16.19 -4.82
N TYR A 29 -10.21 -16.95 -3.79
CA TYR A 29 -9.10 -16.61 -2.90
C TYR A 29 -8.32 -17.87 -2.55
N ALA A 30 -7.00 -17.75 -2.51
CA ALA A 30 -6.12 -18.82 -2.05
C ALA A 30 -4.97 -18.23 -1.24
N GLU A 31 -4.68 -18.84 -0.11
CA GLU A 31 -3.68 -18.38 0.86
C GLU A 31 -2.27 -18.78 0.47
N GLN A 32 -1.30 -17.98 0.92
CA GLN A 32 0.12 -18.24 0.84
C GLN A 32 0.85 -17.74 2.08
N ASN A 33 2.06 -18.24 2.30
CA ASN A 33 2.86 -17.93 3.48
C ASN A 33 4.09 -17.09 3.11
N VAL A 34 4.56 -16.31 4.09
CA VAL A 34 5.87 -15.65 4.05
C VAL A 34 6.89 -16.58 4.69
N ILE A 35 8.04 -16.70 4.06
CA ILE A 35 9.22 -17.43 4.54
C ILE A 35 10.13 -16.42 5.24
N THR A 36 10.47 -16.66 6.50
CA THR A 36 11.36 -15.80 7.29
C THR A 36 12.61 -16.57 7.71
N PRO A 37 13.63 -16.69 6.83
CA PRO A 37 14.81 -17.52 7.09
C PRO A 37 15.64 -17.05 8.29
N LYS A 38 15.64 -15.72 8.54
CA LYS A 38 16.34 -15.05 9.64
C LYS A 38 15.54 -13.81 10.07
N PRO A 39 15.77 -13.28 11.28
CA PRO A 39 15.20 -11.98 11.68
C PRO A 39 15.53 -10.90 10.64
N GLY A 40 14.52 -10.14 10.21
CA GLY A 40 14.63 -9.10 9.19
C GLY A 40 14.64 -9.59 7.74
N PHE A 41 14.60 -10.90 7.49
CA PHE A 41 14.48 -11.48 6.15
C PHE A 41 13.02 -11.88 5.89
N ALA A 42 12.54 -11.62 4.68
CA ALA A 42 11.20 -11.99 4.25
C ALA A 42 11.20 -12.37 2.76
N GLU A 43 10.77 -13.59 2.47
CA GLU A 43 10.81 -14.17 1.13
C GLU A 43 9.51 -14.88 0.80
N GLN A 44 9.25 -15.07 -0.50
CA GLN A 44 8.19 -15.94 -1.02
C GLN A 44 8.66 -16.65 -2.30
N SER A 45 8.12 -17.85 -2.55
CA SER A 45 8.40 -18.59 -3.79
C SER A 45 7.49 -18.11 -4.93
N PRO A 46 8.06 -17.64 -6.06
CA PRO A 46 7.28 -17.30 -7.24
C PRO A 46 6.52 -18.48 -7.86
N GLU A 47 7.01 -19.70 -7.71
CA GLU A 47 6.33 -20.92 -8.15
C GLU A 47 5.05 -21.15 -7.34
N ILE A 48 5.10 -20.94 -6.02
CA ILE A 48 3.90 -21.03 -5.16
C ILE A 48 2.89 -19.95 -5.56
N TRP A 49 3.32 -18.75 -5.93
CA TRP A 49 2.40 -17.73 -6.43
C TRP A 49 1.62 -18.20 -7.65
N TRP A 50 2.28 -18.89 -8.59
CA TRP A 50 1.62 -19.43 -9.76
C TRP A 50 0.54 -20.45 -9.40
N GLU A 51 0.84 -21.41 -8.52
CA GLU A 51 -0.12 -22.41 -8.05
C GLU A 51 -1.30 -21.78 -7.32
N VAL A 52 -1.02 -20.79 -6.44
CA VAL A 52 -2.04 -20.06 -5.67
C VAL A 52 -2.91 -19.21 -6.59
N CYS A 53 -2.30 -18.55 -7.60
CA CYS A 53 -3.00 -17.78 -8.62
C CYS A 53 -3.94 -18.67 -9.44
N SER A 54 -3.45 -19.81 -9.94
CA SER A 54 -4.27 -20.78 -10.67
C SER A 54 -5.50 -21.20 -9.88
N ARG A 55 -5.33 -21.54 -8.59
CA ARG A 55 -6.46 -21.93 -7.71
C ARG A 55 -7.46 -20.79 -7.49
N ALA A 56 -6.97 -19.57 -7.30
CA ALA A 56 -7.83 -18.40 -7.10
C ALA A 56 -8.66 -18.12 -8.35
N VAL A 57 -8.02 -18.11 -9.54
CA VAL A 57 -8.71 -17.86 -10.82
C VAL A 57 -9.71 -18.96 -11.15
N GLN A 58 -9.32 -20.24 -11.08
CA GLN A 58 -10.23 -21.37 -11.28
C GLN A 58 -11.45 -21.28 -10.34
N THR A 59 -11.23 -20.94 -9.07
CA THR A 59 -12.32 -20.76 -8.10
C THR A 59 -13.26 -19.62 -8.51
N ALA A 60 -12.74 -18.48 -8.97
CA ALA A 60 -13.54 -17.35 -9.42
C ALA A 60 -14.37 -17.69 -10.65
N VAL A 61 -13.76 -18.34 -11.65
CA VAL A 61 -14.43 -18.73 -12.90
C VAL A 61 -15.54 -19.75 -12.65
N LEU A 62 -15.25 -20.80 -11.87
CA LEU A 62 -16.21 -21.88 -11.57
C LEU A 62 -17.41 -21.39 -10.74
N LYS A 63 -17.14 -20.62 -9.65
CA LYS A 63 -18.21 -20.10 -8.78
C LYS A 63 -19.12 -19.08 -9.46
N GLY A 64 -18.55 -18.29 -10.39
CA GLY A 64 -19.28 -17.28 -11.11
C GLY A 64 -20.23 -17.86 -12.18
N ASN A 65 -20.05 -19.13 -12.53
CA ASN A 65 -20.66 -19.71 -13.73
C ASN A 65 -20.51 -18.78 -14.95
N VAL A 66 -19.33 -18.13 -15.01
CA VAL A 66 -19.02 -17.12 -16.03
C VAL A 66 -18.64 -17.83 -17.32
N ASN A 67 -19.28 -17.46 -18.41
CA ASN A 67 -18.86 -17.92 -19.71
C ASN A 67 -17.50 -17.31 -20.08
N SER A 68 -16.48 -18.14 -20.23
CA SER A 68 -15.11 -17.69 -20.52
C SER A 68 -14.99 -16.79 -21.76
N SER A 69 -15.84 -16.99 -22.76
CA SER A 69 -15.89 -16.14 -23.98
C SER A 69 -16.35 -14.71 -23.73
N GLU A 70 -16.95 -14.46 -22.57
CA GLU A 70 -17.40 -13.13 -22.16
C GLU A 70 -16.34 -12.37 -21.35
N ILE A 71 -15.24 -12.99 -20.93
CA ILE A 71 -14.11 -12.33 -20.29
C ILE A 71 -13.29 -11.61 -21.36
N LYS A 72 -13.24 -10.29 -21.29
CA LYS A 72 -12.65 -9.41 -22.33
C LYS A 72 -11.19 -9.06 -22.08
N ALA A 73 -10.75 -9.06 -20.83
CA ALA A 73 -9.35 -8.91 -20.48
C ALA A 73 -9.09 -9.36 -19.04
N ILE A 74 -7.81 -9.59 -18.75
CA ILE A 74 -7.28 -9.89 -17.41
C ILE A 74 -6.35 -8.75 -17.00
N GLY A 75 -6.49 -8.23 -15.78
CA GLY A 75 -5.61 -7.20 -15.24
C GLY A 75 -5.00 -7.61 -13.91
N PHE A 76 -3.86 -7.01 -13.59
CA PHE A 76 -3.11 -7.32 -12.39
C PHE A 76 -3.08 -6.18 -11.36
N SER A 77 -3.02 -6.59 -10.12
CA SER A 77 -2.54 -5.87 -8.96
C SER A 77 -1.56 -6.77 -8.20
N GLY A 78 -0.60 -6.21 -7.49
CA GLY A 78 0.26 -7.04 -6.66
C GLY A 78 1.10 -6.28 -5.66
N GLN A 79 1.60 -7.04 -4.64
CA GLN A 79 2.53 -6.51 -3.65
C GLN A 79 3.75 -5.90 -4.34
N MET A 80 4.13 -4.72 -3.89
CA MET A 80 5.16 -3.90 -4.52
C MET A 80 6.57 -4.25 -4.02
N GLN A 81 7.61 -3.71 -4.67
CA GLN A 81 9.01 -3.77 -4.24
C GLN A 81 9.65 -5.18 -4.22
N GLY A 82 8.88 -6.24 -4.43
CA GLY A 82 9.43 -7.60 -4.55
C GLY A 82 10.37 -7.70 -5.76
N ILE A 83 11.41 -8.55 -5.67
CA ILE A 83 12.36 -8.76 -6.77
C ILE A 83 12.42 -10.25 -7.12
N VAL A 84 11.91 -10.60 -8.29
CA VAL A 84 12.01 -11.93 -8.89
C VAL A 84 13.19 -11.92 -9.86
N MET A 85 14.17 -12.78 -9.65
CA MET A 85 15.38 -12.88 -10.44
C MET A 85 15.31 -14.10 -11.35
N LEU A 86 15.49 -13.91 -12.65
CA LEU A 86 15.39 -14.94 -13.68
C LEU A 86 16.74 -15.14 -14.38
N ASP A 87 17.02 -16.38 -14.75
CA ASP A 87 18.12 -16.71 -15.66
C ASP A 87 17.72 -16.50 -17.14
N SER A 88 18.63 -16.75 -18.06
CA SER A 88 18.45 -16.60 -19.51
C SER A 88 17.34 -17.49 -20.10
N ASP A 89 16.98 -18.56 -19.40
CA ASP A 89 15.89 -19.47 -19.79
C ASP A 89 14.56 -19.08 -19.17
N GLY A 90 14.54 -17.99 -18.35
CA GLY A 90 13.35 -17.51 -17.64
C GLY A 90 13.03 -18.30 -16.38
N ASN A 91 13.96 -19.11 -15.86
CA ASN A 91 13.77 -19.85 -14.62
C ASN A 91 14.07 -18.96 -13.41
N VAL A 92 13.31 -19.14 -12.35
CA VAL A 92 13.54 -18.43 -11.08
C VAL A 92 14.82 -18.90 -10.41
N LEU A 93 15.73 -17.97 -10.10
CA LEU A 93 17.01 -18.28 -9.49
C LEU A 93 16.93 -18.52 -7.98
N ARG A 94 15.95 -17.90 -7.32
CA ARG A 94 15.74 -18.02 -5.88
C ARG A 94 14.36 -17.48 -5.48
N ASN A 95 13.96 -17.68 -4.20
CA ASN A 95 12.79 -17.01 -3.64
C ASN A 95 12.86 -15.49 -3.83
N CYS A 96 11.72 -14.87 -4.13
CA CYS A 96 11.59 -13.44 -4.21
C CYS A 96 11.84 -12.78 -2.84
N ILE A 97 12.72 -11.79 -2.79
CA ILE A 97 12.89 -10.92 -1.62
C ILE A 97 11.76 -9.89 -1.64
N ILE A 98 10.79 -9.99 -0.72
CA ILE A 98 9.57 -9.18 -0.73
C ILE A 98 9.74 -7.84 -0.01
N TRP A 99 8.70 -7.01 0.02
CA TRP A 99 8.68 -5.66 0.58
C TRP A 99 8.94 -5.58 2.09
N MET A 100 8.70 -6.65 2.84
CA MET A 100 8.93 -6.69 4.30
C MET A 100 10.41 -6.87 4.69
N ASP A 101 11.24 -7.24 3.73
CA ASP A 101 12.65 -7.57 3.93
C ASP A 101 13.51 -6.34 4.25
N GLN A 102 14.37 -6.44 5.25
CA GLN A 102 15.24 -5.37 5.72
C GLN A 102 16.73 -5.70 5.58
N ARG A 103 17.08 -6.83 4.89
CA ARG A 103 18.48 -7.30 4.79
C ARG A 103 19.44 -6.29 4.18
N ALA A 104 18.96 -5.45 3.28
CA ALA A 104 19.76 -4.50 2.51
C ALA A 104 19.92 -3.10 3.19
N ALA A 105 19.72 -3.02 4.50
CA ALA A 105 19.80 -1.73 5.23
C ALA A 105 21.20 -1.09 5.21
N ASN A 106 22.27 -1.88 5.10
CA ASN A 106 23.63 -1.35 4.98
C ASN A 106 23.92 -0.81 3.57
N GLU A 107 23.35 -1.45 2.55
CA GLU A 107 23.51 -1.08 1.15
C GLU A 107 22.86 0.28 0.86
N VAL A 108 21.81 0.68 1.59
CA VAL A 108 21.26 2.05 1.55
C VAL A 108 22.33 3.09 1.87
N LYS A 109 23.11 2.87 2.93
CA LYS A 109 24.22 3.78 3.31
C LYS A 109 25.32 3.82 2.24
N ASP A 110 25.56 2.71 1.58
CA ASP A 110 26.56 2.63 0.51
C ASP A 110 26.06 3.38 -0.75
N ILE A 111 24.76 3.30 -1.06
CA ILE A 111 24.11 4.10 -2.11
C ILE A 111 24.23 5.61 -1.79
N GLU A 112 23.90 6.03 -0.57
CA GLU A 112 23.99 7.44 -0.15
C GLU A 112 25.43 7.99 -0.29
N LYS A 113 26.44 7.22 0.15
CA LYS A 113 27.86 7.58 -0.02
C LYS A 113 28.25 7.69 -1.49
N THR A 114 27.76 6.76 -2.32
CA THR A 114 28.06 6.76 -3.76
C THR A 114 27.42 7.97 -4.43
N ALA A 115 26.16 8.27 -4.15
CA ALA A 115 25.45 9.45 -4.64
C ALA A 115 26.18 10.75 -4.25
N PHE A 116 26.62 10.86 -2.99
CA PHE A 116 27.39 12.00 -2.53
C PHE A 116 28.71 12.14 -3.29
N ARG A 117 29.45 11.04 -3.51
CA ARG A 117 30.74 11.03 -4.22
C ARG A 117 30.61 11.37 -5.68
N THR A 118 29.54 10.91 -6.35
CA THR A 118 29.30 11.13 -7.79
C THR A 118 28.59 12.44 -8.08
N GLY A 119 27.99 13.08 -7.06
CA GLY A 119 27.20 14.31 -7.21
C GLY A 119 25.81 14.08 -7.81
N VAL A 120 25.36 12.83 -7.93
CA VAL A 120 24.02 12.48 -8.46
C VAL A 120 22.95 12.83 -7.43
N ASN A 121 21.98 13.64 -7.84
CA ASN A 121 20.81 13.95 -7.00
C ASN A 121 19.75 12.87 -7.17
N THR A 122 19.88 11.80 -6.41
CA THR A 122 18.98 10.63 -6.48
C THR A 122 17.52 11.00 -6.19
N LEU A 123 17.28 11.93 -5.26
CA LEU A 123 15.92 12.35 -4.90
C LEU A 123 15.20 13.06 -6.06
N ASN A 124 15.89 13.85 -6.84
CA ASN A 124 15.29 14.51 -8.02
C ASN A 124 14.97 13.50 -9.15
N ILE A 125 15.73 12.41 -9.24
CA ILE A 125 15.53 11.36 -10.24
C ILE A 125 14.41 10.41 -9.77
N THR A 126 14.54 9.85 -8.59
CA THR A 126 13.65 8.79 -8.11
C THR A 126 12.43 9.30 -7.38
N ALA A 127 12.38 10.59 -7.05
CA ALA A 127 11.38 11.24 -6.18
C ALA A 127 11.19 10.54 -4.82
N ASN A 128 12.14 9.68 -4.42
CA ASN A 128 12.10 8.86 -3.22
C ASN A 128 13.43 8.88 -2.47
N GLU A 129 13.38 8.75 -1.15
CA GLU A 129 14.54 8.32 -0.36
C GLU A 129 14.78 6.83 -0.58
N CYS A 130 16.04 6.41 -0.53
CA CYS A 130 16.40 5.01 -0.65
C CYS A 130 15.93 4.22 0.56
N LEU A 131 15.21 3.12 0.35
CA LEU A 131 14.77 2.21 1.40
C LEU A 131 15.35 0.81 1.18
N PRO A 132 15.62 0.03 2.26
CA PRO A 132 16.15 -1.34 2.14
C PRO A 132 15.29 -2.27 1.29
N THR A 133 14.02 -1.95 1.18
CA THR A 133 12.99 -2.73 0.49
C THR A 133 13.00 -2.55 -1.04
N PHE A 134 13.69 -1.54 -1.56
CA PHE A 134 13.78 -1.25 -2.99
C PHE A 134 14.73 -2.21 -3.73
N TRP A 135 14.63 -2.26 -5.05
CA TRP A 135 15.46 -3.15 -5.86
C TRP A 135 16.96 -2.83 -5.79
N ALA A 136 17.34 -1.54 -5.93
CA ALA A 136 18.74 -1.15 -5.97
C ALA A 136 19.54 -1.65 -4.74
N PRO A 137 19.13 -1.39 -3.48
CA PRO A 137 19.84 -1.93 -2.32
C PRO A 137 19.78 -3.46 -2.26
N LYS A 138 18.69 -4.13 -2.66
CA LYS A 138 18.62 -5.60 -2.72
C LYS A 138 19.61 -6.17 -3.73
N LEU A 139 19.76 -5.56 -4.91
CA LEU A 139 20.73 -5.97 -5.92
C LEU A 139 22.18 -5.81 -5.43
N LEU A 140 22.50 -4.70 -4.76
CA LEU A 140 23.83 -4.52 -4.16
C LEU A 140 24.09 -5.54 -3.05
N TRP A 141 23.08 -5.86 -2.25
CA TRP A 141 23.17 -6.94 -1.26
C TRP A 141 23.44 -8.29 -1.93
N MET A 142 22.71 -8.63 -3.01
CA MET A 142 22.90 -9.86 -3.78
C MET A 142 24.31 -9.95 -4.36
N LYS A 143 24.80 -8.86 -4.99
CA LYS A 143 26.15 -8.77 -5.54
C LYS A 143 27.23 -9.09 -4.50
N LYS A 144 27.00 -8.70 -3.25
CA LYS A 144 27.95 -8.85 -2.14
C LYS A 144 27.84 -10.19 -1.41
N HIS A 145 26.62 -10.72 -1.23
CA HIS A 145 26.36 -11.85 -0.36
C HIS A 145 25.97 -13.14 -1.09
N GLU A 146 25.48 -13.03 -2.33
CA GLU A 146 25.09 -14.14 -3.19
C GLU A 146 25.59 -13.92 -4.63
N PRO A 147 26.92 -13.72 -4.83
CA PRO A 147 27.51 -13.36 -6.14
C PRO A 147 27.23 -14.41 -7.22
N GLU A 148 27.21 -15.70 -6.88
CA GLU A 148 26.94 -16.79 -7.82
C GLU A 148 25.52 -16.71 -8.41
N ILE A 149 24.55 -16.22 -7.62
CA ILE A 149 23.17 -15.98 -8.11
C ILE A 149 23.15 -14.68 -8.92
N TYR A 150 23.81 -13.61 -8.41
CA TYR A 150 23.84 -12.31 -9.06
C TYR A 150 24.42 -12.39 -10.48
N GLU A 151 25.48 -13.14 -10.70
CA GLU A 151 26.11 -13.33 -12.01
C GLU A 151 25.24 -14.09 -13.02
N ARG A 152 24.25 -14.84 -12.56
CA ARG A 152 23.31 -15.59 -13.40
C ARG A 152 22.03 -14.83 -13.73
N ILE A 153 21.84 -13.63 -13.15
CA ILE A 153 20.66 -12.81 -13.43
C ILE A 153 20.68 -12.34 -14.89
N ASP A 154 19.68 -12.70 -15.66
CA ASP A 154 19.40 -12.13 -16.97
C ASP A 154 18.34 -11.04 -16.87
N LYS A 155 17.20 -11.32 -16.20
CA LYS A 155 16.09 -10.38 -16.01
C LYS A 155 15.60 -10.37 -14.56
N ILE A 156 15.08 -9.20 -14.14
CA ILE A 156 14.37 -9.03 -12.88
C ILE A 156 12.96 -8.51 -13.15
N LEU A 157 11.99 -9.07 -12.43
CA LEU A 157 10.58 -8.70 -12.55
C LEU A 157 9.98 -8.36 -11.18
N PHE A 158 8.95 -7.51 -11.17
CA PHE A 158 8.10 -7.35 -10.02
C PHE A 158 7.20 -8.58 -9.84
N PRO A 159 6.63 -8.82 -8.64
CA PRO A 159 5.82 -10.01 -8.39
C PRO A 159 4.67 -10.21 -9.37
N LYS A 160 3.88 -9.15 -9.65
CA LYS A 160 2.78 -9.24 -10.60
C LYS A 160 3.26 -9.39 -12.06
N ASP A 161 4.39 -8.74 -12.41
CA ASP A 161 4.98 -8.82 -13.75
C ASP A 161 5.48 -10.24 -14.04
N TYR A 162 5.99 -10.94 -13.02
CA TYR A 162 6.30 -12.36 -13.14
C TYR A 162 5.06 -13.23 -13.43
N LEU A 163 3.94 -12.97 -12.76
CA LEU A 163 2.68 -13.69 -13.09
C LEU A 163 2.21 -13.38 -14.51
N ALA A 164 2.31 -12.13 -14.94
CA ALA A 164 1.99 -11.73 -16.31
C ALA A 164 2.90 -12.43 -17.34
N PHE A 165 4.22 -12.51 -17.07
CA PHE A 165 5.17 -13.29 -17.88
C PHE A 165 4.78 -14.77 -17.95
N ARG A 166 4.44 -15.39 -16.83
CA ARG A 166 4.01 -16.80 -16.80
C ARG A 166 2.75 -17.05 -17.66
N MET A 167 1.84 -16.07 -17.71
CA MET A 167 0.60 -16.16 -18.48
C MET A 167 0.79 -15.93 -19.96
N THR A 168 1.68 -15.04 -20.35
CA THR A 168 1.82 -14.56 -21.72
C THR A 168 3.08 -15.04 -22.42
N GLY A 169 4.16 -15.30 -21.68
CA GLY A 169 5.50 -15.49 -22.21
C GLY A 169 6.25 -14.18 -22.46
N GLU A 170 5.62 -13.02 -22.24
CA GLU A 170 6.18 -11.71 -22.53
C GLU A 170 6.71 -11.04 -21.25
N MET A 171 7.96 -10.55 -21.27
CA MET A 171 8.56 -9.83 -20.16
C MET A 171 8.38 -8.33 -20.32
N ALA A 172 7.84 -7.69 -19.30
CA ALA A 172 7.71 -6.25 -19.19
C ALA A 172 7.79 -5.84 -17.73
N ALA A 173 8.09 -4.55 -17.48
CA ALA A 173 7.94 -3.91 -16.18
C ALA A 173 6.89 -2.79 -16.30
N GLU A 174 6.30 -2.38 -15.16
CA GLU A 174 5.30 -1.33 -15.12
C GLU A 174 5.81 -0.13 -14.30
N VAL A 175 5.49 1.09 -14.76
CA VAL A 175 6.03 2.34 -14.22
C VAL A 175 5.73 2.59 -12.75
N GLY A 176 4.54 2.19 -12.26
CA GLY A 176 4.12 2.39 -10.87
C GLY A 176 4.96 1.53 -9.91
N ASP A 177 5.11 0.24 -10.19
CA ASP A 177 6.00 -0.65 -9.44
C ASP A 177 7.46 -0.23 -9.59
N ALA A 178 7.90 0.12 -10.83
CA ALA A 178 9.26 0.56 -11.11
C ALA A 178 9.65 1.83 -10.35
N SER A 179 8.69 2.66 -9.94
CA SER A 179 8.92 3.85 -9.11
C SER A 179 9.59 3.51 -7.76
N LEU A 180 9.38 2.31 -7.24
CA LEU A 180 9.98 1.84 -5.98
C LEU A 180 11.18 0.91 -6.20
N SER A 181 11.75 0.88 -7.40
CA SER A 181 13.02 0.20 -7.69
C SER A 181 14.26 0.98 -7.21
N PHE A 182 14.16 2.30 -7.07
CA PHE A 182 15.26 3.26 -6.97
C PHE A 182 16.11 3.34 -8.25
N LEU A 183 15.58 2.87 -9.37
CA LEU A 183 16.23 2.84 -10.69
C LEU A 183 15.40 3.56 -11.77
N LEU A 184 14.19 4.03 -11.42
CA LEU A 184 13.32 4.79 -12.32
C LEU A 184 13.56 6.29 -12.18
N ASP A 185 13.56 7.00 -13.28
CA ASP A 185 13.34 8.45 -13.36
C ASP A 185 11.83 8.68 -13.25
N VAL A 186 11.35 8.82 -12.01
CA VAL A 186 9.92 8.91 -11.69
C VAL A 186 9.25 10.11 -12.34
N PRO A 187 9.85 11.33 -12.35
CA PRO A 187 9.30 12.44 -13.09
C PRO A 187 9.09 12.18 -14.58
N ASN A 188 9.98 11.44 -15.22
CA ASN A 188 9.95 11.17 -16.65
C ASN A 188 9.40 9.79 -17.02
N ARG A 189 8.98 8.98 -16.04
CA ARG A 189 8.37 7.65 -16.22
C ARG A 189 9.21 6.71 -17.09
N LYS A 190 10.53 6.69 -16.89
CA LYS A 190 11.50 5.89 -17.67
C LYS A 190 12.65 5.39 -16.80
N TRP A 191 13.31 4.34 -17.20
CA TRP A 191 14.54 3.89 -16.52
C TRP A 191 15.58 4.98 -16.47
N SER A 192 16.20 5.20 -15.33
CA SER A 192 17.31 6.14 -15.14
C SER A 192 18.64 5.44 -15.35
N TRP A 193 19.16 5.50 -16.57
CA TRP A 193 20.47 4.91 -16.86
C TRP A 193 21.59 5.53 -16.01
N GLU A 194 21.43 6.77 -15.56
CA GLU A 194 22.35 7.43 -14.62
C GLU A 194 22.38 6.69 -13.28
N MET A 195 21.22 6.22 -12.76
CA MET A 195 21.15 5.43 -11.54
C MET A 195 21.79 4.05 -11.72
N PHE A 196 21.57 3.39 -12.86
CA PHE A 196 22.20 2.10 -13.16
C PHE A 196 23.74 2.23 -13.21
N ASP A 197 24.24 3.23 -13.91
CA ASP A 197 25.69 3.48 -14.06
C ASP A 197 26.33 3.88 -12.72
N MET A 198 25.68 4.74 -11.94
CA MET A 198 26.15 5.15 -10.61
C MET A 198 26.33 3.95 -9.67
N LEU A 199 25.41 2.97 -9.74
CA LEU A 199 25.37 1.81 -8.85
C LEU A 199 26.08 0.56 -9.42
N ASP A 200 26.60 0.65 -10.64
CA ASP A 200 27.22 -0.48 -11.35
C ASP A 200 26.27 -1.70 -11.42
N ILE A 201 25.00 -1.41 -11.80
CA ILE A 201 23.95 -2.41 -12.05
C ILE A 201 23.80 -2.59 -13.56
N PRO A 202 23.83 -3.82 -14.11
CA PRO A 202 23.65 -4.07 -15.53
C PRO A 202 22.28 -3.57 -16.03
N ARG A 203 22.27 -2.76 -17.09
CA ARG A 203 21.03 -2.26 -17.70
C ARG A 203 20.18 -3.39 -18.30
N THR A 204 20.80 -4.50 -18.65
CA THR A 204 20.16 -5.71 -19.17
C THR A 204 19.25 -6.42 -18.16
N PHE A 205 19.40 -6.12 -16.87
CA PHE A 205 18.59 -6.75 -15.82
C PHE A 205 17.09 -6.38 -15.92
N VAL A 206 16.77 -5.22 -16.45
CA VAL A 206 15.37 -4.83 -16.62
C VAL A 206 14.84 -5.24 -17.99
N PRO A 207 13.53 -5.53 -18.12
CA PRO A 207 12.91 -5.76 -19.42
C PRO A 207 13.04 -4.56 -20.34
N ASP A 208 13.13 -4.81 -21.65
CA ASP A 208 13.17 -3.75 -22.68
C ASP A 208 11.86 -2.94 -22.73
N ARG A 209 10.73 -3.59 -22.37
CA ARG A 209 9.42 -2.96 -22.30
C ARG A 209 9.14 -2.45 -20.90
N LEU A 210 8.97 -1.14 -20.78
CA LEU A 210 8.42 -0.47 -19.60
C LEU A 210 7.06 0.09 -20.00
N LEU A 211 6.00 -0.41 -19.35
CA LEU A 211 4.61 -0.17 -19.73
C LEU A 211 3.89 0.75 -18.75
N GLU A 212 2.89 1.46 -19.25
CA GLU A 212 1.87 2.10 -18.44
C GLU A 212 0.85 1.05 -17.94
N SER A 213 0.21 1.30 -16.80
CA SER A 213 -0.62 0.31 -16.08
C SER A 213 -1.79 -0.27 -16.89
N THR A 214 -2.24 0.41 -17.94
CA THR A 214 -3.37 -0.04 -18.80
C THR A 214 -2.93 -0.66 -20.10
N GLU A 215 -1.63 -0.81 -20.35
CA GLU A 215 -1.12 -1.39 -21.58
C GLU A 215 -1.16 -2.92 -21.56
N ILE A 216 -1.34 -3.48 -22.74
CA ILE A 216 -1.35 -4.93 -22.96
C ILE A 216 0.09 -5.45 -22.91
N VAL A 217 0.37 -6.37 -21.99
CA VAL A 217 1.67 -7.05 -21.94
C VAL A 217 1.74 -8.18 -22.97
N GLY A 218 0.65 -8.89 -23.20
CA GLY A 218 0.53 -10.00 -24.14
C GLY A 218 -0.87 -10.60 -24.10
N GLU A 219 -0.99 -11.81 -24.65
CA GLU A 219 -2.22 -12.59 -24.68
C GLU A 219 -2.11 -13.85 -23.84
N LEU A 220 -3.21 -14.30 -23.27
CA LEU A 220 -3.27 -15.52 -22.46
C LEU A 220 -2.91 -16.74 -23.32
N ARG A 221 -1.86 -17.46 -22.93
CA ARG A 221 -1.35 -18.66 -23.61
C ARG A 221 -2.37 -19.80 -23.59
N THR A 222 -2.36 -20.62 -24.60
CA THR A 222 -3.29 -21.75 -24.78
C THR A 222 -3.19 -22.78 -23.64
N ASP A 223 -2.00 -23.06 -23.16
CA ASP A 223 -1.76 -24.00 -22.05
C ASP A 223 -2.36 -23.50 -20.74
N VAL A 224 -2.14 -22.23 -20.41
CA VAL A 224 -2.70 -21.56 -19.22
C VAL A 224 -4.22 -21.42 -19.32
N ALA A 225 -4.72 -21.02 -20.48
CA ALA A 225 -6.17 -20.92 -20.73
C ALA A 225 -6.88 -22.25 -20.47
N ARG A 226 -6.30 -23.34 -20.96
CA ARG A 226 -6.85 -24.70 -20.72
C ARG A 226 -6.83 -25.08 -19.23
N GLU A 227 -5.74 -24.77 -18.53
CA GLU A 227 -5.61 -25.02 -17.09
C GLU A 227 -6.66 -24.26 -16.29
N TRP A 228 -6.93 -23.02 -16.65
CA TRP A 228 -7.81 -22.12 -15.91
C TRP A 228 -9.28 -22.17 -16.32
N GLY A 229 -9.61 -22.90 -17.40
CA GLY A 229 -10.96 -22.95 -17.96
C GLY A 229 -11.36 -21.66 -18.66
N LEU A 230 -10.38 -20.95 -19.22
CA LEU A 230 -10.53 -19.71 -19.99
C LEU A 230 -10.32 -19.94 -21.48
N GLU A 231 -10.63 -18.94 -22.30
CA GLU A 231 -10.25 -18.94 -23.73
C GLU A 231 -8.81 -18.44 -23.91
N ALA A 232 -8.09 -19.00 -24.87
CA ALA A 232 -6.78 -18.51 -25.25
C ALA A 232 -6.90 -17.18 -26.00
N GLY A 233 -5.86 -16.35 -25.92
CA GLY A 233 -5.83 -15.07 -26.63
C GLY A 233 -6.57 -13.93 -25.91
N ILE A 234 -7.06 -14.14 -24.67
CA ILE A 234 -7.58 -13.04 -23.86
C ILE A 234 -6.45 -12.04 -23.57
N PRO A 235 -6.63 -10.73 -23.85
CA PRO A 235 -5.63 -9.71 -23.55
C PRO A 235 -5.29 -9.67 -22.07
N VAL A 236 -3.98 -9.62 -21.76
CA VAL A 236 -3.46 -9.48 -20.39
C VAL A 236 -2.89 -8.08 -20.26
N ILE A 237 -3.47 -7.31 -19.33
CA ILE A 237 -3.08 -5.94 -18.99
C ILE A 237 -2.08 -6.01 -17.85
N ILE A 238 -0.97 -5.28 -17.95
CA ILE A 238 0.13 -5.34 -16.98
C ILE A 238 -0.34 -4.95 -15.56
N GLY A 239 -1.32 -4.05 -15.45
CA GLY A 239 -1.84 -3.58 -14.17
C GLY A 239 -0.82 -2.73 -13.41
N SER A 240 -0.98 -2.63 -12.08
CA SER A 240 -0.10 -1.81 -11.24
C SER A 240 0.08 -2.40 -9.84
N GLY A 241 0.98 -1.82 -9.04
CA GLY A 241 1.15 -2.19 -7.64
C GLY A 241 -0.14 -2.05 -6.82
N ASP A 242 -0.26 -2.83 -5.74
CA ASP A 242 -1.49 -2.96 -4.94
C ASP A 242 -2.02 -1.62 -4.39
N GLN A 243 -1.13 -0.69 -4.01
CA GLN A 243 -1.54 0.63 -3.50
C GLN A 243 -2.15 1.49 -4.61
N ILE A 244 -1.59 1.45 -5.82
CA ILE A 244 -2.08 2.20 -6.98
C ILE A 244 -3.40 1.58 -7.45
N ALA A 245 -3.45 0.26 -7.60
CA ALA A 245 -4.66 -0.47 -7.96
C ALA A 245 -5.79 -0.23 -6.93
N ASN A 246 -5.48 -0.24 -5.63
CA ASN A 246 -6.42 0.13 -4.58
C ASN A 246 -6.93 1.57 -4.74
N GLY A 247 -6.04 2.51 -5.08
CA GLY A 247 -6.41 3.90 -5.39
C GLY A 247 -7.44 3.95 -6.51
N ILE A 248 -7.20 3.26 -7.62
CA ILE A 248 -8.12 3.18 -8.76
C ILE A 248 -9.45 2.53 -8.37
N GLY A 249 -9.40 1.36 -7.71
CA GLY A 249 -10.56 0.59 -7.28
C GLY A 249 -11.40 1.26 -6.18
N THR A 250 -10.85 2.26 -5.51
CA THR A 250 -11.55 3.09 -4.53
C THR A 250 -11.81 4.52 -5.05
N GLY A 251 -11.40 4.84 -6.29
CA GLY A 251 -11.67 6.11 -6.96
C GLY A 251 -10.77 7.27 -6.56
N ILE A 252 -9.56 7.01 -6.04
CA ILE A 252 -8.55 8.03 -5.79
C ILE A 252 -7.79 8.26 -7.09
N ILE A 253 -8.39 9.02 -7.99
CA ILE A 253 -8.00 9.24 -9.38
C ILE A 253 -7.98 10.74 -9.73
N ARG A 254 -8.10 11.59 -8.71
CA ARG A 254 -8.12 13.05 -8.81
C ARG A 254 -7.38 13.67 -7.64
N GLU A 255 -6.82 14.83 -7.85
CA GLU A 255 -5.96 15.54 -6.89
C GLU A 255 -6.68 16.03 -5.62
N ASP A 256 -8.00 16.17 -5.65
CA ASP A 256 -8.85 16.63 -4.54
C ASP A 256 -9.37 15.46 -3.66
N VAL A 257 -9.03 14.21 -4.02
CA VAL A 257 -9.44 13.02 -3.30
C VAL A 257 -8.23 12.28 -2.75
N MET A 258 -8.27 11.98 -1.47
CA MET A 258 -7.29 11.12 -0.81
C MET A 258 -7.91 9.82 -0.30
N GLY A 259 -7.07 8.85 -0.02
CA GLY A 259 -7.41 7.62 0.68
C GLY A 259 -6.73 7.52 2.03
N ALA A 260 -7.40 6.91 3.00
CA ALA A 260 -6.82 6.48 4.26
C ALA A 260 -7.27 5.03 4.54
N SER A 261 -6.36 4.09 4.34
CA SER A 261 -6.62 2.67 4.67
C SER A 261 -6.09 2.38 6.07
N ILE A 262 -6.98 2.03 7.00
CA ILE A 262 -6.65 1.80 8.40
C ILE A 262 -6.84 0.31 8.73
N GLY A 263 -5.75 -0.43 8.62
CA GLY A 263 -5.59 -1.80 9.09
C GLY A 263 -4.78 -1.87 10.38
N THR A 264 -3.90 -2.86 10.52
CA THR A 264 -2.90 -2.93 11.60
C THR A 264 -1.99 -1.70 11.58
N SER A 265 -1.45 -1.38 10.43
CA SER A 265 -0.83 -0.10 10.05
C SER A 265 -1.88 0.77 9.31
N ALA A 266 -1.50 1.97 8.88
CA ALA A 266 -2.32 2.76 7.98
C ALA A 266 -1.50 3.37 6.86
N VAL A 267 -2.14 3.53 5.71
CA VAL A 267 -1.57 4.23 4.55
C VAL A 267 -2.47 5.40 4.20
N VAL A 268 -1.88 6.58 4.10
CA VAL A 268 -2.50 7.74 3.46
C VAL A 268 -2.00 7.79 2.03
N PHE A 269 -2.90 7.87 1.07
CA PHE A 269 -2.63 7.80 -0.36
C PHE A 269 -3.36 8.92 -1.09
N GLY A 270 -2.68 9.59 -2.00
CA GLY A 270 -3.26 10.61 -2.86
C GLY A 270 -2.56 10.68 -4.20
N CYS A 271 -3.04 11.53 -5.11
CA CYS A 271 -2.42 11.74 -6.41
C CYS A 271 -2.27 13.22 -6.74
N SER A 272 -1.37 13.53 -7.67
CA SER A 272 -1.13 14.89 -8.16
C SER A 272 -0.63 14.86 -9.60
N GLY A 273 -0.81 15.99 -10.33
CA GLY A 273 -0.34 16.16 -11.70
C GLY A 273 1.18 16.32 -11.85
N LYS A 274 1.93 16.14 -10.78
CA LYS A 274 3.41 16.09 -10.76
C LYS A 274 3.92 15.26 -9.60
N PRO A 275 5.12 14.67 -9.69
CA PRO A 275 5.70 13.89 -8.59
C PRO A 275 5.90 14.79 -7.35
N PHE A 276 5.63 14.21 -6.20
CA PHE A 276 5.91 14.83 -4.91
C PHE A 276 7.34 14.50 -4.50
N ILE A 277 8.20 15.52 -4.39
CA ILE A 277 9.59 15.35 -3.94
C ILE A 277 9.68 15.78 -2.48
N ASP A 278 9.91 14.84 -1.58
CA ASP A 278 9.97 15.10 -0.13
C ASP A 278 11.35 15.56 0.33
N ASN A 279 11.68 16.82 0.06
CA ASN A 279 12.95 17.44 0.47
C ASN A 279 13.17 17.51 2.00
N ASN A 280 12.15 17.20 2.81
CA ASN A 280 12.21 17.26 4.27
C ASN A 280 12.37 15.89 4.93
N LYS A 281 12.58 14.83 4.15
CA LYS A 281 12.81 13.46 4.64
C LYS A 281 11.68 12.96 5.55
N ARG A 282 10.43 13.20 5.16
CA ARG A 282 9.23 12.84 5.93
C ARG A 282 8.70 11.45 5.58
N ALA A 283 9.50 10.64 4.87
CA ALA A 283 9.16 9.29 4.43
C ALA A 283 7.86 9.21 3.60
N ILE A 284 7.58 10.24 2.80
CA ILE A 284 6.53 10.21 1.79
C ILE A 284 7.11 9.64 0.50
N GLN A 285 6.51 8.58 0.00
CA GLN A 285 6.91 7.95 -1.25
C GLN A 285 6.13 8.53 -2.43
N SER A 286 6.79 8.69 -3.57
CA SER A 286 6.19 9.16 -4.82
C SER A 286 6.30 8.10 -5.90
N LEU A 287 5.20 7.82 -6.60
CA LEU A 287 5.09 6.77 -7.60
C LEU A 287 4.34 7.27 -8.83
N CYS A 288 4.58 6.67 -9.98
CA CYS A 288 3.74 6.84 -11.14
C CYS A 288 2.34 6.26 -10.86
N HIS A 289 1.28 7.01 -11.13
CA HIS A 289 -0.10 6.53 -11.02
C HIS A 289 -0.48 5.69 -12.25
N GLY A 290 -1.53 4.87 -12.15
CA GLY A 290 -2.07 4.12 -13.30
C GLY A 290 -2.76 4.97 -14.37
N THR A 291 -2.78 6.30 -14.18
CA THR A 291 -3.11 7.31 -15.19
C THR A 291 -1.82 8.03 -15.55
N SER A 292 -1.47 8.09 -16.84
CA SER A 292 -0.15 8.53 -17.32
C SER A 292 0.24 9.97 -16.99
N ASP A 293 -0.72 10.84 -16.70
CA ASP A 293 -0.56 12.25 -16.34
C ASP A 293 -0.59 12.52 -14.82
N LEU A 294 -0.69 11.44 -14.00
CA LEU A 294 -0.72 11.54 -12.55
C LEU A 294 0.43 10.78 -11.89
N TRP A 295 0.81 11.24 -10.71
CA TRP A 295 1.68 10.58 -9.76
C TRP A 295 0.95 10.35 -8.44
N CYS A 296 1.29 9.27 -7.75
CA CYS A 296 0.81 9.00 -6.41
C CYS A 296 1.81 9.50 -5.39
N TYR A 297 1.32 9.82 -4.22
CA TYR A 297 2.13 9.93 -3.01
C TYR A 297 1.48 9.13 -1.89
N LEU A 298 2.31 8.48 -1.09
CA LEU A 298 1.85 7.70 0.04
C LEU A 298 2.73 7.89 1.27
N GLY A 299 2.10 7.91 2.43
CA GLY A 299 2.76 7.90 3.72
C GLY A 299 2.22 6.77 4.59
N LEU A 300 3.13 6.08 5.25
CA LEU A 300 2.83 4.91 6.08
C LEU A 300 2.88 5.29 7.56
N SER A 301 1.82 4.98 8.31
CA SER A 301 1.84 4.92 9.77
C SER A 301 1.98 3.46 10.21
N LEU A 302 3.02 3.15 10.99
CA LEU A 302 3.37 1.78 11.37
C LEU A 302 2.35 1.14 12.31
N THR A 303 1.67 1.94 13.13
CA THR A 303 0.71 1.47 14.14
C THR A 303 -0.55 2.31 14.14
N ALA A 304 -1.60 1.80 13.54
CA ALA A 304 -2.91 2.44 13.50
C ALA A 304 -3.97 1.59 14.23
N GLY A 305 -4.64 0.69 13.54
CA GLY A 305 -5.56 -0.26 14.17
C GLY A 305 -4.88 -1.19 15.19
N ALA A 306 -3.55 -1.39 15.06
CA ALA A 306 -2.76 -2.09 16.06
C ALA A 306 -2.83 -1.42 17.44
N SER A 307 -2.99 -0.09 17.53
CA SER A 307 -3.18 0.63 18.79
C SER A 307 -4.47 0.22 19.48
N LEU A 308 -5.56 0.11 18.73
CA LEU A 308 -6.84 -0.37 19.26
C LEU A 308 -6.79 -1.87 19.58
N LYS A 309 -6.07 -2.65 18.78
CA LYS A 309 -5.80 -4.07 19.06
C LYS A 309 -5.02 -4.26 20.37
N TRP A 310 -3.99 -3.44 20.59
CA TRP A 310 -3.25 -3.45 21.85
C TRP A 310 -4.18 -3.15 23.04
N MET A 311 -5.00 -2.13 22.95
CA MET A 311 -5.99 -1.81 23.99
C MET A 311 -6.92 -3.01 24.24
N ARG A 312 -7.41 -3.67 23.19
CA ARG A 312 -8.23 -4.89 23.29
C ARG A 312 -7.51 -6.01 24.03
N ASP A 313 -6.25 -6.26 23.68
CA ASP A 313 -5.51 -7.44 24.14
C ASP A 313 -4.86 -7.23 25.53
N VAL A 314 -4.63 -5.97 25.94
CA VAL A 314 -3.97 -5.62 27.20
C VAL A 314 -4.96 -5.06 28.23
N ILE A 315 -5.70 -4.00 27.84
CA ILE A 315 -6.62 -3.32 28.76
C ILE A 315 -7.93 -4.07 28.93
N PHE A 316 -8.47 -4.60 27.83
CA PHE A 316 -9.75 -5.32 27.82
C PHE A 316 -9.60 -6.84 27.74
N LYS A 317 -8.48 -7.41 28.16
CA LYS A 317 -8.17 -8.84 28.06
C LYS A 317 -9.30 -9.74 28.58
N ASP A 318 -9.81 -9.47 29.76
CA ASP A 318 -10.84 -10.29 30.40
C ASP A 318 -12.19 -10.14 29.68
N LYS A 319 -12.54 -8.92 29.27
CA LYS A 319 -13.74 -8.66 28.49
C LYS A 319 -13.67 -9.30 27.10
N LYS A 320 -12.51 -9.31 26.46
CA LYS A 320 -12.30 -10.04 25.19
C LYS A 320 -12.67 -11.50 25.32
N LEU A 321 -12.18 -12.18 26.37
CA LEU A 321 -12.48 -13.61 26.61
C LEU A 321 -13.98 -13.84 26.87
N GLU A 322 -14.65 -12.91 27.55
CA GLU A 322 -16.11 -12.96 27.77
C GLU A 322 -16.86 -12.84 26.45
N PHE A 323 -16.50 -11.87 25.59
CA PHE A 323 -17.13 -11.64 24.29
C PHE A 323 -16.90 -12.79 23.30
N GLU A 324 -15.67 -13.34 23.26
CA GLU A 324 -15.34 -14.51 22.44
C GLU A 324 -16.24 -15.73 22.80
N ARG A 325 -16.48 -15.98 24.09
CA ARG A 325 -17.39 -17.04 24.55
C ARG A 325 -18.84 -16.81 24.12
N GLN A 326 -19.23 -15.55 23.88
CA GLN A 326 -20.57 -15.16 23.43
C GLN A 326 -20.66 -15.03 21.90
N GLY A 327 -19.59 -15.28 21.15
CA GLY A 327 -19.53 -15.08 19.69
C GLY A 327 -19.71 -13.60 19.27
N LYS A 328 -19.31 -12.63 20.12
CA LYS A 328 -19.46 -11.21 19.90
C LYS A 328 -18.14 -10.51 19.62
N GLU A 329 -18.18 -9.45 18.84
CA GLU A 329 -17.03 -8.59 18.55
C GLU A 329 -16.83 -7.54 19.67
N ILE A 330 -15.64 -7.54 20.26
CA ILE A 330 -15.31 -6.60 21.35
C ILE A 330 -15.09 -5.16 20.87
N TYR A 331 -14.77 -4.95 19.58
CA TYR A 331 -14.53 -3.60 19.06
C TYR A 331 -15.75 -2.69 19.13
N ASP A 332 -16.96 -3.24 18.98
CA ASP A 332 -18.20 -2.49 19.18
C ASP A 332 -18.35 -2.02 20.63
N TYR A 333 -17.97 -2.88 21.58
CA TYR A 333 -17.97 -2.52 23.00
C TYR A 333 -16.95 -1.40 23.30
N ILE A 334 -15.72 -1.48 22.79
CA ILE A 334 -14.70 -0.44 22.94
C ILE A 334 -15.19 0.88 22.34
N THR A 335 -15.79 0.82 21.15
CA THR A 335 -16.37 1.98 20.46
C THR A 335 -17.51 2.60 21.29
N HIS A 336 -18.38 1.77 21.87
CA HIS A 336 -19.45 2.24 22.76
C HIS A 336 -18.92 2.92 24.02
N ILE A 337 -17.82 2.41 24.60
CA ILE A 337 -17.16 3.09 25.73
C ILE A 337 -16.60 4.44 25.27
N ALA A 338 -15.84 4.47 24.18
CA ALA A 338 -15.25 5.69 23.63
C ALA A 338 -16.30 6.77 23.31
N SER A 339 -17.51 6.38 22.92
CA SER A 339 -18.59 7.34 22.62
C SER A 339 -19.12 8.12 23.81
N LYS A 340 -18.78 7.71 25.04
CA LYS A 340 -19.17 8.40 26.27
C LYS A 340 -18.24 9.55 26.65
N ALA A 341 -17.04 9.61 26.05
CA ALA A 341 -16.12 10.72 26.24
C ALA A 341 -16.43 11.86 25.26
N GLU A 342 -16.21 13.07 25.68
CA GLU A 342 -16.31 14.26 24.85
C GLU A 342 -15.16 14.36 23.83
N THR A 343 -15.34 15.23 22.83
CA THR A 343 -14.32 15.59 21.84
C THR A 343 -13.06 16.11 22.53
N GLY A 344 -11.90 15.54 22.18
CA GLY A 344 -10.62 15.85 22.82
C GLY A 344 -10.35 15.03 24.08
N SER A 345 -11.18 13.98 24.36
CA SER A 345 -10.91 12.96 25.40
C SER A 345 -10.57 13.54 26.79
N GLY A 346 -11.22 14.64 27.19
CA GLY A 346 -10.96 15.29 28.47
C GLY A 346 -9.52 15.78 28.65
N GLY A 347 -8.81 16.06 27.57
CA GLY A 347 -7.40 16.49 27.57
C GLY A 347 -6.39 15.36 27.46
N VAL A 348 -6.82 14.11 27.36
CA VAL A 348 -5.92 12.97 27.19
C VAL A 348 -5.53 12.84 25.72
N LEU A 349 -4.23 12.93 25.40
CA LEU A 349 -3.65 12.70 24.09
C LEU A 349 -2.91 11.35 24.05
N PHE A 350 -2.97 10.69 22.91
CA PHE A 350 -2.28 9.43 22.66
C PHE A 350 -1.36 9.53 21.43
N LEU A 351 -0.08 9.19 21.61
CA LEU A 351 0.88 9.03 20.51
C LEU A 351 0.93 7.54 20.12
N PRO A 352 0.59 7.15 18.89
CA PRO A 352 0.43 5.73 18.51
C PRO A 352 1.74 5.03 18.11
N TYR A 353 2.90 5.50 18.51
CA TYR A 353 4.21 5.10 17.99
C TYR A 353 4.77 3.80 18.61
N PHE A 354 3.98 2.73 18.72
CA PHE A 354 4.43 1.46 19.35
C PHE A 354 5.70 0.89 18.70
N ASN A 355 5.80 0.96 17.37
CA ASN A 355 6.91 0.44 16.59
C ASN A 355 7.74 1.56 15.91
N GLY A 356 7.76 2.74 16.49
CA GLY A 356 8.30 3.93 15.84
C GLY A 356 7.26 4.64 14.99
N ASP A 357 7.68 5.70 14.32
CA ASP A 357 6.90 6.44 13.34
C ASP A 357 7.62 6.46 11.99
N SER A 358 6.88 6.18 10.90
CA SER A 358 7.40 6.29 9.55
C SER A 358 7.12 7.70 9.01
N ALA A 359 5.93 7.94 8.50
CA ALA A 359 5.58 9.26 7.99
C ALA A 359 4.71 10.03 9.00
N PRO A 360 5.02 11.31 9.27
CA PRO A 360 6.06 12.13 8.63
C PRO A 360 7.36 12.31 9.42
N ASN A 361 7.54 11.62 10.58
CA ASN A 361 8.67 11.91 11.47
C ASN A 361 9.92 11.07 11.19
N ASN A 362 9.77 9.93 10.52
CA ASN A 362 10.83 8.99 10.17
C ASN A 362 11.73 8.65 11.39
N ASP A 363 11.09 8.22 12.51
CA ASP A 363 11.74 8.02 13.80
C ASP A 363 11.46 6.61 14.35
N SER A 364 12.45 5.73 14.21
CA SER A 364 12.38 4.35 14.74
C SER A 364 12.45 4.25 16.27
N ASP A 365 12.90 5.29 16.96
CA ASP A 365 13.05 5.32 18.42
C ASP A 365 11.77 5.82 19.12
N ALA A 366 10.85 6.49 18.41
CA ALA A 366 9.57 6.94 18.93
C ALA A 366 8.77 5.78 19.56
N ARG A 367 8.05 6.05 20.65
CA ARG A 367 7.21 5.05 21.33
C ARG A 367 5.86 5.63 21.74
N ALA A 368 4.89 4.71 21.88
CA ALA A 368 3.54 5.09 22.31
C ALA A 368 3.54 5.74 23.68
N CYS A 369 2.68 6.76 23.83
CA CYS A 369 2.57 7.53 25.06
C CYS A 369 1.14 8.05 25.26
N PHE A 370 0.62 7.94 26.48
CA PHE A 370 -0.53 8.70 26.94
C PHE A 370 -0.04 9.95 27.68
N PHE A 371 -0.55 11.10 27.30
CA PHE A 371 -0.25 12.39 27.91
C PHE A 371 -1.52 13.03 28.46
N GLY A 372 -1.42 13.74 29.60
CA GLY A 372 -2.54 14.52 30.15
C GLY A 372 -3.49 13.70 31.02
N LEU A 373 -3.11 12.50 31.51
CA LEU A 373 -3.90 11.74 32.47
C LEU A 373 -4.03 12.48 33.79
N SER A 374 -5.24 12.47 34.36
CA SER A 374 -5.57 12.98 35.66
C SER A 374 -6.33 11.93 36.49
N LEU A 375 -6.57 12.19 37.76
CA LEU A 375 -7.38 11.30 38.63
C LEU A 375 -8.85 11.19 38.16
N SER A 376 -9.34 12.11 37.35
CA SER A 376 -10.69 12.07 36.73
C SER A 376 -10.73 11.35 35.41
N SER A 377 -9.58 11.02 34.80
CA SER A 377 -9.54 10.28 33.57
C SER A 377 -10.07 8.86 33.77
N SER A 378 -10.92 8.43 32.85
CA SER A 378 -11.60 7.13 32.94
C SER A 378 -11.48 6.35 31.63
N MET A 379 -12.05 5.16 31.56
CA MET A 379 -11.95 4.30 30.38
C MET A 379 -12.52 4.92 29.07
N PRO A 380 -13.62 5.70 29.09
CA PRO A 380 -14.08 6.47 27.93
C PRO A 380 -13.00 7.34 27.29
N GLU A 381 -12.32 8.18 28.10
CA GLU A 381 -11.27 9.09 27.63
C GLU A 381 -10.08 8.31 27.06
N LEU A 382 -9.66 7.22 27.71
CA LEU A 382 -8.58 6.36 27.21
C LEU A 382 -8.94 5.72 25.86
N CYS A 383 -10.15 5.17 25.72
CA CYS A 383 -10.58 4.53 24.48
C CYS A 383 -10.66 5.54 23.34
N ARG A 384 -11.23 6.72 23.61
CA ARG A 384 -11.40 7.76 22.60
C ARG A 384 -10.06 8.38 22.21
N SER A 385 -9.16 8.64 23.16
CA SER A 385 -7.85 9.21 22.87
C SER A 385 -7.00 8.33 21.97
N VAL A 386 -7.14 6.99 22.02
CA VAL A 386 -6.47 6.08 21.09
C VAL A 386 -7.00 6.26 19.67
N MET A 387 -8.32 6.38 19.47
CA MET A 387 -8.91 6.64 18.16
C MET A 387 -8.52 8.00 17.60
N GLU A 388 -8.51 9.04 18.48
CA GLU A 388 -8.10 10.40 18.13
C GLU A 388 -6.60 10.47 17.83
N GLY A 389 -5.75 9.81 18.61
CA GLY A 389 -4.29 9.79 18.42
C GLY A 389 -3.88 9.15 17.09
N VAL A 390 -4.53 8.05 16.68
CA VAL A 390 -4.34 7.46 15.36
C VAL A 390 -4.77 8.45 14.26
N ALA A 391 -5.91 9.11 14.41
CA ALA A 391 -6.36 10.09 13.43
C ALA A 391 -5.41 11.31 13.37
N PHE A 392 -4.89 11.79 14.50
CA PHE A 392 -3.88 12.87 14.50
C PHE A 392 -2.58 12.47 13.77
N SER A 393 -2.09 11.24 13.97
CA SER A 393 -0.92 10.74 13.24
C SER A 393 -1.16 10.74 11.72
N LEU A 394 -2.33 10.29 11.28
CA LEU A 394 -2.67 10.33 9.85
C LEU A 394 -2.84 11.77 9.33
N ARG A 395 -3.40 12.68 10.16
CA ARG A 395 -3.51 14.09 9.81
C ARG A 395 -2.15 14.73 9.57
N GLU A 396 -1.10 14.36 10.29
CA GLU A 396 0.25 14.88 10.02
C GLU A 396 0.68 14.60 8.59
N THR A 397 0.45 13.37 8.09
CA THR A 397 0.73 13.00 6.68
C THR A 397 -0.19 13.76 5.71
N ILE A 398 -1.48 13.88 6.01
CA ILE A 398 -2.44 14.64 5.17
C ILE A 398 -2.00 16.12 5.06
N GLU A 399 -1.55 16.74 6.14
CA GLU A 399 -1.06 18.12 6.11
C GLU A 399 0.20 18.30 5.26
N VAL A 400 1.09 17.28 5.23
CA VAL A 400 2.22 17.28 4.31
C VAL A 400 1.72 17.30 2.85
N CYS A 401 0.72 16.50 2.55
CA CYS A 401 0.14 16.44 1.21
C CYS A 401 -0.61 17.75 0.85
N ARG A 402 -1.31 18.38 1.79
CA ARG A 402 -1.94 19.69 1.61
C ARG A 402 -0.93 20.80 1.25
N GLN A 403 0.33 20.68 1.68
CA GLN A 403 1.39 21.62 1.31
C GLN A 403 1.71 21.63 -0.20
N THR A 404 1.23 20.67 -0.97
CA THR A 404 1.29 20.72 -2.44
C THR A 404 0.42 21.82 -3.06
N GLY A 405 -0.38 22.51 -2.22
CA GLY A 405 -1.29 23.59 -2.64
C GLY A 405 -2.66 23.09 -3.10
N LYS A 406 -2.98 21.83 -2.87
CA LYS A 406 -4.28 21.24 -3.24
C LYS A 406 -5.25 21.25 -2.05
N THR A 407 -6.52 21.55 -2.34
CA THR A 407 -7.60 21.38 -1.38
C THR A 407 -8.02 19.91 -1.35
N ILE A 408 -8.00 19.31 -0.18
CA ILE A 408 -8.41 17.92 0.02
C ILE A 408 -9.72 17.95 0.80
N ASP A 409 -10.83 17.81 0.08
CA ASP A 409 -12.18 17.95 0.64
C ASP A 409 -12.81 16.59 0.96
N THR A 410 -12.32 15.51 0.37
CA THR A 410 -12.85 14.16 0.54
C THR A 410 -11.75 13.16 0.80
N ILE A 411 -11.93 12.35 1.85
CA ILE A 411 -11.03 11.24 2.18
C ILE A 411 -11.83 9.92 2.16
N ARG A 412 -11.40 9.02 1.30
CA ARG A 412 -11.97 7.69 1.14
C ARG A 412 -11.31 6.75 2.14
N VAL A 413 -12.11 6.20 3.07
CA VAL A 413 -11.59 5.35 4.13
C VAL A 413 -11.92 3.88 3.88
N SER A 414 -10.96 3.01 4.23
CA SER A 414 -11.08 1.57 4.12
C SER A 414 -10.45 0.85 5.32
N GLY A 415 -10.56 -0.48 5.33
CA GLY A 415 -10.03 -1.31 6.41
C GLY A 415 -10.86 -1.28 7.70
N GLY A 416 -10.27 -1.79 8.79
CA GLY A 416 -10.95 -1.89 10.09
C GLY A 416 -11.38 -0.56 10.68
N GLY A 417 -10.59 0.50 10.46
CA GLY A 417 -10.89 1.86 10.93
C GLY A 417 -12.10 2.52 10.26
N ALA A 418 -12.56 1.99 9.13
CA ALA A 418 -13.75 2.45 8.43
C ALA A 418 -15.06 1.82 8.95
N ARG A 419 -15.01 0.77 9.78
CA ARG A 419 -16.20 0.06 10.23
C ARG A 419 -17.00 0.85 11.26
N SER A 420 -16.33 1.50 12.22
CA SER A 420 -16.96 2.24 13.30
C SER A 420 -17.45 3.62 12.82
N ARG A 421 -18.75 3.92 12.97
CA ARG A 421 -19.30 5.24 12.65
C ARG A 421 -18.68 6.34 13.51
N LEU A 422 -18.46 6.06 14.81
CA LEU A 422 -17.78 7.00 15.71
C LEU A 422 -16.37 7.33 15.22
N TRP A 423 -15.59 6.30 14.86
CA TRP A 423 -14.21 6.54 14.42
C TRP A 423 -14.16 7.30 13.09
N ARG A 424 -15.09 7.03 12.18
CA ARG A 424 -15.23 7.82 10.94
C ARG A 424 -15.59 9.29 11.20
N GLN A 425 -16.46 9.57 12.21
CA GLN A 425 -16.75 10.95 12.61
C GLN A 425 -15.50 11.63 13.21
N ILE A 426 -14.77 10.96 14.10
CA ILE A 426 -13.48 11.45 14.64
C ILE A 426 -12.50 11.77 13.50
N GLN A 427 -12.41 10.88 12.51
CA GLN A 427 -11.58 11.12 11.34
C GLN A 427 -12.05 12.34 10.54
N ALA A 428 -13.34 12.48 10.28
CA ALA A 428 -13.88 13.63 9.55
C ALA A 428 -13.55 14.95 10.27
N ASP A 429 -13.76 14.98 11.57
CA ASP A 429 -13.54 16.17 12.40
C ASP A 429 -12.05 16.51 12.53
N ILE A 430 -11.17 15.50 12.70
CA ILE A 430 -9.72 15.70 12.81
C ILE A 430 -9.11 16.05 11.45
N PHE A 431 -9.53 15.41 10.37
CA PHE A 431 -8.98 15.69 9.03
C PHE A 431 -9.53 16.98 8.41
N ASP A 432 -10.62 17.53 8.97
CA ASP A 432 -11.40 18.64 8.37
C ASP A 432 -11.73 18.34 6.90
N ALA A 433 -12.32 17.17 6.67
CA ALA A 433 -12.69 16.68 5.35
C ALA A 433 -13.86 15.69 5.44
N SER A 434 -14.67 15.59 4.37
CA SER A 434 -15.71 14.59 4.28
C SER A 434 -15.10 13.18 4.23
N ILE A 435 -15.56 12.29 5.10
CA ILE A 435 -15.17 10.88 5.07
C ILE A 435 -16.19 10.08 4.29
N VAL A 436 -15.72 9.31 3.30
CA VAL A 436 -16.58 8.42 2.51
C VAL A 436 -16.09 6.99 2.56
N THR A 437 -17.05 6.04 2.59
CA THR A 437 -16.79 4.62 2.42
C THR A 437 -17.33 4.16 1.07
N MET A 438 -16.66 3.15 0.50
CA MET A 438 -16.99 2.64 -0.82
C MET A 438 -17.88 1.39 -0.71
N GLY A 439 -18.67 1.13 -1.75
CA GLY A 439 -19.48 -0.08 -1.87
C GLY A 439 -18.67 -1.32 -2.25
N VAL A 440 -17.44 -1.14 -2.71
CA VAL A 440 -16.52 -2.22 -3.10
C VAL A 440 -15.58 -2.52 -1.93
N GLU A 441 -15.51 -3.78 -1.51
CA GLU A 441 -14.63 -4.23 -0.43
C GLU A 441 -13.24 -4.68 -0.94
N GLU A 442 -13.11 -4.96 -2.25
CA GLU A 442 -11.94 -5.57 -2.89
C GLU A 442 -11.18 -4.56 -3.77
N GLY A 443 -10.72 -3.45 -3.14
CA GLY A 443 -10.10 -2.32 -3.84
C GLY A 443 -9.00 -2.69 -4.85
N PRO A 444 -7.92 -3.42 -4.47
CA PRO A 444 -6.84 -3.74 -5.40
C PRO A 444 -7.28 -4.60 -6.59
N ALA A 445 -8.00 -5.69 -6.35
CA ALA A 445 -8.47 -6.57 -7.42
C ALA A 445 -9.53 -5.89 -8.32
N CYS A 446 -10.38 -5.01 -7.74
CA CYS A 446 -11.32 -4.20 -8.51
C CYS A 446 -10.57 -3.17 -9.37
N GLY A 447 -9.53 -2.52 -8.84
CA GLY A 447 -8.66 -1.63 -9.61
C GLY A 447 -7.97 -2.34 -10.77
N ALA A 448 -7.50 -3.57 -10.55
CA ALA A 448 -6.95 -4.41 -11.61
C ALA A 448 -7.99 -4.69 -12.72
N ALA A 449 -9.22 -5.01 -12.34
CA ALA A 449 -10.30 -5.24 -13.29
C ALA A 449 -10.72 -3.95 -14.04
N ILE A 450 -10.68 -2.79 -13.39
CA ILE A 450 -10.89 -1.48 -14.05
C ILE A 450 -9.80 -1.22 -15.09
N MET A 451 -8.52 -1.44 -14.74
CA MET A 451 -7.42 -1.32 -15.69
C MET A 451 -7.56 -2.29 -16.86
N ALA A 452 -8.06 -3.52 -16.60
CA ALA A 452 -8.39 -4.47 -17.66
C ALA A 452 -9.49 -3.95 -18.59
N ALA A 453 -10.53 -3.34 -18.07
CA ALA A 453 -11.61 -2.76 -18.86
C ALA A 453 -11.13 -1.58 -19.72
N VAL A 454 -10.22 -0.77 -19.20
CA VAL A 454 -9.59 0.33 -19.96
C VAL A 454 -8.66 -0.23 -21.05
N GLY A 455 -7.76 -1.16 -20.70
CA GLY A 455 -6.80 -1.73 -21.65
C GLY A 455 -7.46 -2.53 -22.77
N SER A 456 -8.65 -3.08 -22.54
CA SER A 456 -9.47 -3.73 -23.58
C SER A 456 -10.31 -2.75 -24.42
N GLY A 457 -10.24 -1.44 -24.14
CA GLY A 457 -10.93 -0.39 -24.89
C GLY A 457 -12.41 -0.21 -24.53
N TYR A 458 -12.89 -0.82 -23.44
CA TYR A 458 -14.28 -0.63 -22.99
C TYR A 458 -14.50 0.76 -22.38
N PHE A 459 -13.58 1.20 -21.50
CA PHE A 459 -13.51 2.59 -21.04
C PHE A 459 -12.37 3.31 -21.74
N SER A 460 -12.55 4.60 -21.99
CA SER A 460 -11.52 5.44 -22.64
C SER A 460 -10.39 5.85 -21.71
N SER A 461 -10.60 5.76 -20.39
CA SER A 461 -9.61 6.14 -19.37
C SER A 461 -9.87 5.47 -18.03
N VAL A 462 -8.84 5.42 -17.18
CA VAL A 462 -8.95 4.97 -15.78
C VAL A 462 -9.95 5.83 -15.00
N VAL A 463 -10.01 7.13 -15.30
CA VAL A 463 -10.96 8.07 -14.66
C VAL A 463 -12.38 7.68 -15.00
N GLU A 464 -12.70 7.47 -16.28
CA GLU A 464 -14.03 7.03 -16.72
C GLU A 464 -14.41 5.67 -16.09
N GLY A 465 -13.52 4.69 -16.16
CA GLY A 465 -13.76 3.35 -15.60
C GLY A 465 -14.00 3.37 -14.09
N SER A 466 -13.18 4.11 -13.35
CA SER A 466 -13.34 4.26 -11.91
C SER A 466 -14.64 4.98 -11.54
N ASP A 467 -15.00 6.07 -12.22
CA ASP A 467 -16.26 6.79 -11.98
C ASP A 467 -17.50 5.96 -12.33
N ALA A 468 -17.40 5.11 -13.36
CA ALA A 468 -18.48 4.24 -13.77
C ALA A 468 -18.73 3.08 -12.78
N ILE A 469 -17.67 2.58 -12.14
CA ILE A 469 -17.70 1.37 -11.31
C ILE A 469 -17.77 1.68 -9.81
N VAL A 470 -16.96 2.64 -9.33
CA VAL A 470 -16.82 2.91 -7.89
C VAL A 470 -18.02 3.68 -7.36
N ARG A 471 -18.70 3.13 -6.35
CA ARG A 471 -19.88 3.74 -5.74
C ARG A 471 -19.60 4.11 -4.29
N ILE A 472 -20.02 5.32 -3.89
CA ILE A 472 -20.00 5.75 -2.49
C ILE A 472 -21.14 5.03 -1.76
N LYS A 473 -20.81 4.41 -0.62
CA LYS A 473 -21.77 3.71 0.25
C LYS A 473 -22.30 4.61 1.36
N ASP A 474 -21.40 5.37 1.99
CA ASP A 474 -21.75 6.26 3.11
C ASP A 474 -20.82 7.47 3.13
N ARG A 475 -21.34 8.61 3.63
CA ARG A 475 -20.62 9.86 3.73
C ARG A 475 -20.86 10.49 5.11
N ILE A 476 -19.80 11.00 5.71
CA ILE A 476 -19.83 11.70 6.99
C ILE A 476 -19.13 13.05 6.82
N GLU A 477 -19.85 14.12 7.15
CA GLU A 477 -19.32 15.48 7.11
C GLU A 477 -18.66 15.86 8.44
N PRO A 478 -17.62 16.71 8.44
CA PRO A 478 -17.01 17.19 9.66
C PRO A 478 -17.95 18.13 10.43
N ILE A 479 -17.99 17.98 11.76
CA ILE A 479 -18.71 18.86 12.68
C ILE A 479 -17.82 20.06 12.99
N ARG A 480 -18.21 21.25 12.56
CA ARG A 480 -17.39 22.46 12.63
C ARG A 480 -16.91 22.84 14.04
N GLU A 481 -17.72 22.60 15.05
CA GLU A 481 -17.36 22.82 16.44
C GLU A 481 -16.23 21.87 16.89
N ASN A 482 -16.33 20.60 16.50
CA ASN A 482 -15.30 19.59 16.80
C ASN A 482 -14.00 19.90 16.05
N VAL A 483 -14.07 20.32 14.79
CA VAL A 483 -12.90 20.72 14.00
C VAL A 483 -12.10 21.80 14.71
N LYS A 484 -12.76 22.82 15.28
CA LYS A 484 -12.08 23.88 16.05
C LYS A 484 -11.34 23.33 17.24
N ILE A 485 -12.00 22.49 18.03
CA ILE A 485 -11.39 21.83 19.21
C ILE A 485 -10.20 20.97 18.77
N TYR A 486 -10.37 20.13 17.75
CA TYR A 486 -9.30 19.23 17.29
C TYR A 486 -8.13 19.98 16.64
N ASN A 487 -8.33 21.17 16.08
CA ASN A 487 -7.22 21.99 15.61
C ASN A 487 -6.30 22.43 16.74
N GLU A 488 -6.84 22.81 17.91
CA GLU A 488 -6.04 23.15 19.09
C GLU A 488 -5.28 21.92 19.62
N TYR A 489 -5.97 20.78 19.71
CA TYR A 489 -5.34 19.52 20.14
C TYR A 489 -4.27 19.04 19.14
N PHE A 490 -4.45 19.25 17.84
CA PHE A 490 -3.46 18.87 16.84
C PHE A 490 -2.16 19.66 16.97
N HIS A 491 -2.24 20.97 17.28
CA HIS A 491 -1.04 21.75 17.60
C HIS A 491 -0.28 21.21 18.80
N LEU A 492 -1.02 20.84 19.85
CA LEU A 492 -0.42 20.25 21.06
C LEU A 492 0.18 18.86 20.74
N TYR A 493 -0.54 18.03 19.99
CA TYR A 493 -0.08 16.70 19.54
C TYR A 493 1.28 16.77 18.85
N ARG A 494 1.43 17.67 17.86
CA ARG A 494 2.69 17.88 17.16
C ARG A 494 3.82 18.37 18.06
N SER A 495 3.51 19.27 19.00
CA SER A 495 4.50 19.76 19.96
C SER A 495 4.97 18.68 20.93
N LEU A 496 4.10 17.75 21.30
CA LEU A 496 4.46 16.63 22.17
C LEU A 496 5.53 15.73 21.53
N TYR A 497 5.35 15.33 20.27
CA TYR A 497 6.37 14.55 19.57
C TYR A 497 7.71 15.31 19.55
N ALA A 498 7.71 16.57 19.17
CA ALA A 498 8.92 17.38 19.09
C ALA A 498 9.66 17.47 20.45
N ASN A 499 8.91 17.61 21.54
CA ASN A 499 9.46 17.68 22.90
C ASN A 499 9.95 16.31 23.43
N LEU A 500 9.31 15.21 23.02
CA LEU A 500 9.66 13.85 23.46
C LEU A 500 10.76 13.20 22.63
N LYS A 501 11.08 13.74 21.46
CA LYS A 501 12.03 13.14 20.49
C LYS A 501 13.39 12.81 21.12
N THR A 502 13.93 13.70 21.95
CA THR A 502 15.21 13.45 22.67
C THR A 502 15.06 12.30 23.67
N SER A 503 13.97 12.30 24.45
CA SER A 503 13.71 11.25 25.45
C SER A 503 13.48 9.87 24.81
N PHE A 504 12.90 9.80 23.61
CA PHE A 504 12.79 8.54 22.85
C PHE A 504 14.17 7.97 22.52
N LYS A 505 15.12 8.80 22.05
CA LYS A 505 16.50 8.40 21.77
C LYS A 505 17.25 7.95 23.01
N GLU A 506 17.15 8.70 24.10
CA GLU A 506 17.75 8.35 25.39
C GLU A 506 17.21 7.02 25.91
N ARG A 507 15.89 6.82 25.85
CA ARG A 507 15.26 5.54 26.20
C ARG A 507 15.79 4.40 25.35
N ALA A 508 15.92 4.59 24.03
CA ALA A 508 16.43 3.57 23.13
C ALA A 508 17.87 3.17 23.49
N ALA A 509 18.70 4.11 23.90
CA ALA A 509 20.06 3.84 24.36
C ALA A 509 20.14 3.00 25.66
N LEU A 510 19.13 3.14 26.56
CA LEU A 510 19.08 2.38 27.81
C LEU A 510 18.70 0.90 27.65
N ILE A 511 18.09 0.52 26.53
CA ILE A 511 17.59 -0.85 26.31
C ILE A 511 18.33 -1.60 25.17
N ARG A 512 19.39 -1.00 24.63
CA ARG A 512 20.31 -1.63 23.65
C ARG A 512 21.38 -2.48 24.29
#